data_9be029efc5a087dbd28e75c97534d313
#
_entry.id   9be029efc5a087dbd28e75c97534d313
#
_cell.length_a   1.000
_cell.length_b   1.000
_cell.length_c   1.000
_cell.angle_alpha   90.00
_cell.angle_beta   90.00
_cell.angle_gamma   90.00
#
_symmetry.space_group_name_H-M   'P 1'
#
loop_
_entity.id
_entity.type
_entity.pdbx_description
1 polymer ?
#
loop_
_entity_poly.entity_id
_entity_poly.type
_entity_poly.pdbx_seq_one_letter_code
_entity_poly.pdbx_strand_id
1 'polypeptide(L)'
;MPSGQVHWTLVFTAASLDHLAERNVEAADVVDAVYGRHGPARVRRTGRGARERWFVVAPLEDGELLTCVFRVALVRDLNAAGAFVLTAEGSREPPGQVDSSMRLCVSARLSDRDEVRSYRRWRQDKGGH
;
A
#
# COMPACT_ATOMS: atom_id res chain seq x y z
N MET A 1 18.79 -4.14 -8.08
CA MET A 1 17.63 -3.66 -7.32
C MET A 1 16.67 -4.79 -7.03
N PRO A 2 16.32 -5.02 -5.80
CA PRO A 2 15.30 -6.01 -5.52
C PRO A 2 13.97 -5.58 -6.15
N SER A 3 13.33 -6.47 -6.87
CA SER A 3 12.01 -6.21 -7.40
C SER A 3 11.01 -6.11 -6.26
N GLY A 4 10.00 -5.30 -6.42
CA GLY A 4 8.94 -5.16 -5.44
C GLY A 4 9.16 -4.12 -4.35
N GLN A 5 10.27 -3.39 -4.42
CA GLN A 5 10.45 -2.24 -3.53
C GLN A 5 9.81 -1.00 -4.13
N VAL A 6 9.12 -0.24 -3.29
CA VAL A 6 8.54 1.05 -3.68
C VAL A 6 9.17 2.15 -2.84
N HIS A 7 9.27 3.34 -3.42
CA HIS A 7 9.84 4.50 -2.74
C HIS A 7 8.76 5.56 -2.50
N TRP A 8 7.60 5.11 -2.08
CA TRP A 8 6.48 5.99 -1.78
C TRP A 8 6.51 6.43 -0.32
N THR A 9 5.95 7.60 -0.09
CA THR A 9 5.58 8.04 1.25
C THR A 9 4.09 7.76 1.40
N LEU A 10 3.72 6.95 2.39
CA LEU A 10 2.34 6.52 2.57
C LEU A 10 1.59 7.50 3.44
N VAL A 11 0.46 8.00 2.93
CA VAL A 11 -0.41 8.96 3.62
C VAL A 11 -1.67 8.24 4.07
N PHE A 12 -2.07 8.48 5.30
CA PHE A 12 -3.30 7.94 5.90
C PHE A 12 -4.10 9.10 6.46
N THR A 13 -5.40 8.95 6.45
CA THR A 13 -6.34 9.90 7.07
C THR A 13 -7.26 9.13 7.99
N ALA A 14 -8.09 9.83 8.76
CA ALA A 14 -9.11 9.16 9.57
C ALA A 14 -9.99 8.26 8.72
N ALA A 15 -10.37 8.73 7.53
CA ALA A 15 -11.17 7.92 6.60
C ALA A 15 -10.42 6.67 6.14
N SER A 16 -9.11 6.78 5.84
CA SER A 16 -8.29 5.63 5.50
C SER A 16 -8.34 4.58 6.60
N LEU A 17 -8.10 5.03 7.84
CA LEU A 17 -8.07 4.11 8.98
C LEU A 17 -9.42 3.42 9.20
N ASP A 18 -10.52 4.14 9.00
CA ASP A 18 -11.85 3.55 9.12
C ASP A 18 -12.07 2.43 8.09
N HIS A 19 -11.66 2.64 6.86
CA HIS A 19 -11.74 1.62 5.82
C HIS A 19 -10.88 0.40 6.16
N LEU A 20 -9.66 0.63 6.68
CA LEU A 20 -8.79 -0.47 7.09
C LEU A 20 -9.43 -1.26 8.24
N ALA A 21 -9.98 -0.56 9.23
CA ALA A 21 -10.59 -1.19 10.39
C ALA A 21 -11.78 -2.09 10.01
N GLU A 22 -12.54 -1.70 9.00
CA GLU A 22 -13.66 -2.51 8.48
C GLU A 22 -13.19 -3.88 7.99
N ARG A 23 -11.92 -3.98 7.61
CA ARG A 23 -11.32 -5.20 7.07
C ARG A 23 -10.34 -5.84 8.05
N ASN A 24 -10.29 -5.37 9.28
CA ASN A 24 -9.34 -5.84 10.30
C ASN A 24 -7.88 -5.70 9.87
N VAL A 25 -7.58 -4.61 9.16
CA VAL A 25 -6.22 -4.29 8.70
C VAL A 25 -5.74 -3.06 9.45
N GLU A 26 -4.49 -3.09 9.88
CA GLU A 26 -3.86 -1.94 10.52
C GLU A 26 -2.93 -1.21 9.55
N ALA A 27 -2.69 0.07 9.78
CA ALA A 27 -1.78 0.85 8.94
C ALA A 27 -0.38 0.23 8.91
N ALA A 28 0.06 -0.36 10.03
CA ALA A 28 1.35 -1.04 10.09
C ALA A 28 1.42 -2.22 9.12
N ASP A 29 0.31 -2.96 8.93
CA ASP A 29 0.26 -4.05 7.97
C ASP A 29 0.47 -3.54 6.55
N VAL A 30 -0.13 -2.41 6.23
CA VAL A 30 0.02 -1.78 4.91
C VAL A 30 1.47 -1.39 4.66
N VAL A 31 2.11 -0.78 5.67
CA VAL A 31 3.52 -0.39 5.58
C VAL A 31 4.40 -1.60 5.33
N ASP A 32 4.21 -2.66 6.10
CA ASP A 32 5.00 -3.89 5.96
C ASP A 32 4.85 -4.51 4.58
N ALA A 33 3.61 -4.54 4.06
CA ALA A 33 3.34 -5.09 2.75
C ALA A 33 3.99 -4.25 1.64
N VAL A 34 3.75 -2.95 1.66
CA VAL A 34 4.22 -2.05 0.59
C VAL A 34 5.74 -2.03 0.50
N TYR A 35 6.41 -2.02 1.64
CA TYR A 35 7.87 -2.00 1.65
C TYR A 35 8.51 -3.38 1.55
N GLY A 36 7.70 -4.42 1.34
CA GLY A 36 8.21 -5.77 1.07
C GLY A 36 8.89 -6.42 2.26
N ARG A 37 8.47 -6.11 3.48
CA ARG A 37 9.14 -6.58 4.70
C ARG A 37 9.13 -8.09 4.83
N HIS A 38 8.06 -8.73 4.36
CA HIS A 38 7.88 -10.19 4.48
C HIS A 38 7.92 -10.91 3.14
N GLY A 39 8.24 -10.19 2.07
CA GLY A 39 8.35 -10.71 0.73
C GLY A 39 8.09 -9.61 -0.30
N PRO A 40 8.42 -9.85 -1.58
CA PRO A 40 8.33 -8.80 -2.59
C PRO A 40 6.90 -8.36 -2.84
N ALA A 41 6.72 -7.05 -3.02
CA ALA A 41 5.44 -6.44 -3.33
C ALA A 41 5.27 -6.37 -4.85
N ARG A 42 4.14 -6.87 -5.34
CA ARG A 42 3.77 -6.70 -6.74
C ARG A 42 2.92 -5.45 -6.87
N VAL A 43 3.40 -4.50 -7.68
CA VAL A 43 2.72 -3.22 -7.89
C VAL A 43 2.13 -3.17 -9.29
N ARG A 44 0.85 -2.81 -9.38
CA ARG A 44 0.16 -2.65 -10.65
C ARG A 44 -0.57 -1.32 -10.66
N ARG A 45 -0.51 -0.63 -11.79
CA ARG A 45 -1.18 0.65 -11.97
C ARG A 45 -2.33 0.49 -12.95
N THR A 46 -3.50 1.06 -12.63
CA THR A 46 -4.68 1.04 -13.48
C THR A 46 -5.29 2.43 -13.54
N GLY A 47 -6.04 2.70 -14.61
CA GLY A 47 -6.75 3.96 -14.77
C GLY A 47 -5.84 5.09 -15.24
N ARG A 48 -6.45 6.26 -15.40
CA ARG A 48 -5.76 7.46 -15.88
C ARG A 48 -6.26 8.70 -15.13
N GLY A 49 -5.37 9.66 -14.94
CA GLY A 49 -5.71 10.93 -14.31
C GLY A 49 -6.27 10.71 -12.92
N ALA A 50 -7.43 11.31 -12.64
CA ALA A 50 -8.04 11.20 -11.31
C ALA A 50 -8.51 9.79 -10.97
N ARG A 51 -8.60 8.90 -11.96
CA ARG A 51 -9.00 7.50 -11.76
C ARG A 51 -7.80 6.56 -11.62
N GLU A 52 -6.60 7.09 -11.67
CA GLU A 52 -5.40 6.28 -11.54
C GLU A 52 -5.34 5.66 -10.14
N ARG A 53 -5.05 4.36 -10.10
CA ARG A 53 -4.91 3.61 -8.85
C ARG A 53 -3.73 2.66 -8.95
N TRP A 54 -3.08 2.45 -7.82
CA TRP A 54 -2.03 1.44 -7.69
C TRP A 54 -2.53 0.35 -6.77
N PHE A 55 -2.34 -0.89 -7.21
CA PHE A 55 -2.66 -2.08 -6.41
C PHE A 55 -1.34 -2.71 -6.01
N VAL A 56 -1.17 -2.91 -4.71
CA VAL A 56 0.03 -3.56 -4.18
C VAL A 56 -0.40 -4.84 -3.50
N VAL A 57 0.14 -5.97 -3.93
CA VAL A 57 -0.11 -7.27 -3.30
C VAL A 57 1.21 -7.78 -2.75
N ALA A 58 1.23 -8.10 -1.46
CA ALA A 58 2.45 -8.55 -0.79
C ALA A 58 2.11 -9.40 0.43
N PRO A 59 3.04 -10.27 0.85
CA PRO A 59 2.78 -11.11 2.02
C PRO A 59 2.93 -10.34 3.33
N LEU A 60 2.15 -10.76 4.31
CA LEU A 60 2.26 -10.38 5.70
C LEU A 60 3.15 -11.39 6.43
N GLU A 61 3.41 -11.13 7.72
CA GLU A 61 4.26 -11.98 8.53
C GLU A 61 3.80 -13.44 8.57
N ASP A 62 2.49 -13.66 8.61
CA ASP A 62 1.91 -15.01 8.66
C ASP A 62 1.84 -15.70 7.29
N GLY A 63 2.33 -15.05 6.24
CA GLY A 63 2.29 -15.59 4.89
C GLY A 63 1.03 -15.29 4.11
N GLU A 64 0.01 -14.71 4.74
CA GLU A 64 -1.18 -14.29 4.03
C GLU A 64 -0.86 -13.07 3.15
N LEU A 65 -1.58 -12.93 2.05
CA LEU A 65 -1.36 -11.82 1.14
C LEU A 65 -2.35 -10.69 1.41
N LEU A 66 -1.83 -9.46 1.39
CA LEU A 66 -2.61 -8.25 1.56
C LEU A 66 -2.66 -7.51 0.22
N THR A 67 -3.86 -7.06 -0.16
CA THR A 67 -4.05 -6.21 -1.33
C THR A 67 -4.34 -4.80 -0.84
N CYS A 68 -3.48 -3.86 -1.21
CA CYS A 68 -3.61 -2.45 -0.84
C CYS A 68 -3.90 -1.63 -2.08
N VAL A 69 -4.75 -0.61 -1.94
CA VAL A 69 -5.11 0.29 -3.03
C VAL A 69 -4.68 1.70 -2.68
N PHE A 70 -3.98 2.34 -3.60
CA PHE A 70 -3.44 3.69 -3.41
C PHE A 70 -3.82 4.60 -4.57
N ARG A 71 -3.85 5.89 -4.31
CA ARG A 71 -3.89 6.93 -5.32
C ARG A 71 -2.88 8.02 -4.96
N VAL A 72 -2.56 8.89 -5.91
CA VAL A 72 -1.70 10.04 -5.62
C VAL A 72 -2.35 10.88 -4.52
N ALA A 73 -1.57 11.28 -3.53
CA ALA A 73 -2.05 12.18 -2.48
C ALA A 73 -2.14 13.60 -3.00
N LEU A 74 -3.21 14.29 -2.63
CA LEU A 74 -3.45 15.69 -2.98
C LEU A 74 -3.32 16.55 -1.73
N VAL A 75 -3.22 17.86 -1.92
CA VAL A 75 -3.14 18.81 -0.80
C VAL A 75 -4.30 18.61 0.17
N ARG A 76 -5.51 18.39 -0.35
CA ARG A 76 -6.69 18.17 0.48
C ARG A 76 -6.56 16.95 1.38
N ASP A 77 -5.81 15.93 0.94
CA ASP A 77 -5.62 14.71 1.75
C ASP A 77 -4.71 15.00 2.94
N LEU A 78 -3.69 15.82 2.74
CA LEU A 78 -2.77 16.19 3.80
C LEU A 78 -3.43 17.10 4.84
N ASN A 79 -4.48 17.81 4.43
CA ASN A 79 -5.27 18.67 5.32
C ASN A 79 -6.50 17.99 5.90
N ALA A 80 -6.73 16.73 5.54
CA ALA A 80 -7.89 15.98 6.02
C ALA A 80 -7.75 15.63 7.50
N ALA A 81 -8.88 15.35 8.13
CA ALA A 81 -8.90 14.97 9.55
C ALA A 81 -8.01 13.74 9.78
N GLY A 82 -7.14 13.83 10.80
CA GLY A 82 -6.28 12.74 11.21
C GLY A 82 -5.18 12.39 10.24
N ALA A 83 -4.85 13.27 9.28
CA ALA A 83 -3.82 12.98 8.27
C ALA A 83 -2.42 12.81 8.90
N PHE A 84 -1.71 11.78 8.49
CA PHE A 84 -0.33 11.54 8.89
C PHE A 84 0.37 10.73 7.81
N VAL A 85 1.70 10.69 7.86
CA VAL A 85 2.47 9.80 7.01
C VAL A 85 3.11 8.73 7.89
N LEU A 86 3.28 7.53 7.34
CA LEU A 86 4.03 6.46 7.98
C LEU A 86 5.32 6.26 7.20
N THR A 87 6.44 6.28 7.93
CA THR A 87 7.74 5.99 7.35
C THR A 87 7.92 4.47 7.22
N ALA A 88 8.94 4.07 6.46
CA ALA A 88 9.27 2.65 6.34
C ALA A 88 9.60 2.01 7.69
N GLU A 89 10.05 2.82 8.65
CA GLU A 89 10.35 2.36 10.01
C GLU A 89 9.12 2.29 10.91
N GLY A 90 7.95 2.71 10.39
CA GLY A 90 6.71 2.65 11.15
C GLY A 90 6.42 3.87 12.01
N SER A 91 7.21 4.93 11.88
CA SER A 91 6.97 6.18 12.64
C SER A 91 5.87 7.00 11.99
N ARG A 92 4.96 7.54 12.81
CA ARG A 92 3.96 8.50 12.36
C ARG A 92 4.54 9.90 12.39
N GLU A 93 4.34 10.63 11.32
CA GLU A 93 4.82 12.00 11.20
C GLU A 93 3.73 12.88 10.60
N PRO A 94 3.76 14.20 10.90
CA PRO A 94 2.86 15.14 10.22
C PRO A 94 3.11 15.10 8.71
N PRO A 95 2.08 15.32 7.89
CA PRO A 95 2.21 15.10 6.44
C PRO A 95 3.09 16.10 5.70
N GLY A 96 3.42 17.25 6.25
CA GLY A 96 4.24 18.22 5.55
C GLY A 96 3.62 18.70 4.24
N GLN A 97 4.46 19.00 3.23
CA GLN A 97 4.00 19.45 1.92
C GLN A 97 3.81 18.26 0.99
N VAL A 98 2.83 18.38 0.08
CA VAL A 98 2.58 17.32 -0.89
C VAL A 98 3.75 17.22 -1.87
N ASP A 99 4.16 16.00 -2.20
CA ASP A 99 5.15 15.73 -3.23
C ASP A 99 4.73 14.51 -4.06
N SER A 100 5.49 14.25 -5.12
CA SER A 100 5.15 13.22 -6.09
C SER A 100 5.31 11.80 -5.57
N SER A 101 6.01 11.60 -4.46
CA SER A 101 6.19 10.28 -3.85
C SER A 101 5.00 9.87 -2.97
N MET A 102 4.14 10.80 -2.63
CA MET A 102 3.07 10.57 -1.68
C MET A 102 1.90 9.82 -2.29
N ARG A 103 1.49 8.74 -1.64
CA ARG A 103 0.34 7.93 -2.04
C ARG A 103 -0.61 7.78 -0.86
N LEU A 104 -1.88 8.15 -1.10
CA LEU A 104 -2.91 7.98 -0.09
C LEU A 104 -3.39 6.53 -0.10
N CYS A 105 -3.42 5.91 1.06
CA CYS A 105 -4.03 4.58 1.19
C CYS A 105 -5.55 4.72 1.12
N VAL A 106 -6.14 4.17 0.07
CA VAL A 106 -7.58 4.19 -0.13
C VAL A 106 -8.23 3.06 0.66
N SER A 107 -7.68 1.85 0.53
CA SER A 107 -8.18 0.68 1.23
C SER A 107 -7.14 -0.43 1.23
N ALA A 108 -7.35 -1.42 2.08
CA ALA A 108 -6.57 -2.64 2.07
C ALA A 108 -7.42 -3.77 2.63
N ARG A 109 -7.19 -4.98 2.14
CA ARG A 109 -7.88 -6.18 2.58
C ARG A 109 -7.03 -7.40 2.30
N LEU A 110 -7.32 -8.50 2.96
CA LEU A 110 -6.69 -9.76 2.59
C LEU A 110 -7.04 -10.06 1.12
N SER A 111 -6.06 -10.58 0.39
CA SER A 111 -6.22 -10.87 -1.03
C SER A 111 -7.25 -11.97 -1.24
N ASP A 112 -8.06 -11.83 -2.28
CA ASP A 112 -9.00 -12.88 -2.65
C ASP A 112 -8.26 -14.00 -3.39
N ARG A 113 -9.01 -15.06 -3.74
CA ARG A 113 -8.44 -16.26 -4.35
C ARG A 113 -7.74 -15.96 -5.68
N ASP A 114 -8.33 -15.08 -6.49
CA ASP A 114 -7.76 -14.72 -7.79
C ASP A 114 -6.49 -13.89 -7.64
N GLU A 115 -6.48 -12.98 -6.67
CA GLU A 115 -5.31 -12.17 -6.36
C GLU A 115 -4.16 -13.03 -5.84
N VAL A 116 -4.46 -14.00 -4.99
CA VAL A 116 -3.46 -14.93 -4.47
C VAL A 116 -2.86 -15.75 -5.62
N ARG A 117 -3.70 -16.26 -6.51
CA ARG A 117 -3.25 -17.04 -7.66
C ARG A 117 -2.38 -16.20 -8.58
N SER A 118 -2.79 -14.99 -8.86
CA SER A 118 -2.06 -14.07 -9.72
C SER A 118 -0.69 -13.70 -9.12
N TYR A 119 -0.66 -13.43 -7.81
CA TYR A 119 0.59 -13.13 -7.11
C TYR A 119 1.54 -14.32 -7.15
N ARG A 120 1.05 -15.53 -6.87
CA ARG A 120 1.88 -16.74 -6.88
C ARG A 120 2.49 -16.99 -8.26
N ARG A 121 1.71 -16.77 -9.32
CA ARG A 121 2.18 -16.89 -10.69
C ARG A 121 3.29 -15.87 -10.96
N TRP A 122 3.07 -14.63 -10.55
CA TRP A 122 4.07 -13.57 -10.69
C TRP A 122 5.36 -13.92 -9.94
N ARG A 123 5.23 -14.48 -8.74
CA ARG A 123 6.39 -14.90 -7.96
C ARG A 123 7.19 -15.98 -8.65
N GLN A 124 6.52 -16.94 -9.25
CA GLN A 124 7.21 -18.01 -9.98
C GLN A 124 7.97 -17.44 -11.17
N ASP A 125 7.37 -16.53 -11.91
CA ASP A 125 8.00 -15.93 -13.09
C ASP A 125 9.20 -15.07 -12.72
N LYS A 126 9.15 -14.37 -11.59
CA LYS A 126 10.19 -13.44 -11.17
C LYS A 126 11.17 -14.03 -10.16
N GLY A 127 10.71 -14.92 -9.31
CA GLY A 127 11.47 -15.46 -8.19
C GLY A 127 12.08 -16.82 -8.42
N GLY A 128 11.75 -17.46 -9.54
CA GLY A 128 12.29 -18.77 -9.87
C GLY A 128 13.65 -18.74 -10.55
N HIS A 129 14.26 -17.59 -10.58
CA HIS A 129 15.54 -17.40 -11.26
C HIS A 129 16.67 -17.18 -10.28
#